data_0903f0e043a9f31d6d4a1f33fe95fbfc
#
_entry.id   0903f0e043a9f31d6d4a1f33fe95fbfc
#
_cell.length_a   1.000
_cell.length_b   1.000
_cell.length_c   1.000
_cell.angle_alpha   90.00
_cell.angle_beta   90.00
_cell.angle_gamma   90.00
#
_symmetry.space_group_name_H-M   'P 1'
#
loop_
_entity.id
_entity.type
_entity.pdbx_description
1 polymer ?
#
loop_
_entity_poly.entity_id
_entity_poly.type
_entity_poly.pdbx_seq_one_letter_code
_entity_poly.pdbx_strand_id
1 'polypeptide(L)'
;MLVTLPINTERAMVSLHTMTTDPPGPVDALDAALIELLTAEPRVGVLEASRRLGVARGTVQARLERLHDRGVITGYGPDVDPAALGYEVTAFVTLEIRQAGGHDPVAERLAAIPEVLEVHTITGAGDMLCRVVARSNADLQRVIDTIVSAEGVVRSATLISLATQVPYRMIPLVRVAAGHGR
;
A
#
# COMPACT_ATOMS: atom_id res chain seq x y z
N MET A 1 -7.09 42.87 5.97
CA MET A 1 -8.47 42.36 6.04
C MET A 1 -8.43 40.93 5.55
N LEU A 2 -8.27 39.99 6.50
CA LEU A 2 -8.17 38.54 6.18
C LEU A 2 -9.58 38.02 5.90
N VAL A 3 -9.84 37.55 4.71
CA VAL A 3 -11.05 36.80 4.36
C VAL A 3 -10.80 35.33 4.67
N THR A 4 -11.36 34.86 5.77
CA THR A 4 -11.39 33.45 6.11
C THR A 4 -12.51 32.79 5.29
N LEU A 5 -12.13 31.94 4.31
CA LEU A 5 -13.08 31.09 3.60
C LEU A 5 -13.41 29.87 4.46
N PRO A 6 -14.68 29.46 4.58
CA PRO A 6 -15.05 28.30 5.36
C PRO A 6 -14.60 27.01 4.66
N ILE A 7 -13.78 26.25 5.35
CA ILE A 7 -13.44 24.87 4.98
C ILE A 7 -14.72 24.05 5.09
N ASN A 8 -15.19 23.50 3.98
CA ASN A 8 -16.36 22.63 3.97
C ASN A 8 -16.02 21.29 4.64
N THR A 9 -16.24 21.24 5.94
CA THR A 9 -15.90 20.12 6.84
C THR A 9 -16.77 18.87 6.60
N GLU A 10 -17.93 19.02 5.94
CA GLU A 10 -18.84 17.88 5.72
C GLU A 10 -18.37 16.86 4.70
N ARG A 11 -17.63 17.27 3.66
CA ARG A 11 -17.16 16.34 2.63
C ARG A 11 -15.92 15.53 3.04
N ALA A 12 -15.09 16.12 3.91
CA ALA A 12 -13.95 15.41 4.49
C ALA A 12 -14.39 14.33 5.49
N MET A 13 -15.50 14.53 6.19
CA MET A 13 -16.04 13.54 7.14
C MET A 13 -16.71 12.33 6.46
N VAL A 14 -17.29 12.48 5.27
CA VAL A 14 -17.96 11.36 4.56
C VAL A 14 -16.93 10.38 4.00
N SER A 15 -15.77 10.85 3.57
CA SER A 15 -14.70 9.96 3.08
C SER A 15 -13.95 9.22 4.20
N LEU A 16 -13.91 9.78 5.42
CA LEU A 16 -13.37 9.08 6.60
C LEU A 16 -14.36 8.06 7.20
N HIS A 17 -15.66 8.17 6.91
CA HIS A 17 -16.68 7.30 7.52
C HIS A 17 -16.81 5.93 6.86
N THR A 18 -16.27 5.74 5.67
CA THR A 18 -16.22 4.43 5.00
C THR A 18 -15.02 3.57 5.44
N MET A 19 -14.13 4.09 6.31
CA MET A 19 -13.02 3.32 6.89
C MET A 19 -13.24 2.93 8.36
N THR A 20 -14.43 3.13 8.93
CA THR A 20 -14.79 2.58 10.25
C THR A 20 -15.40 1.18 10.13
N THR A 21 -14.67 0.25 9.55
CA THR A 21 -14.71 -1.10 10.09
C THR A 21 -14.06 -1.01 11.46
N ASP A 22 -14.77 -1.47 12.48
CA ASP A 22 -14.29 -1.70 13.85
C ASP A 22 -12.84 -2.19 13.78
N PRO A 23 -11.87 -1.53 14.45
CA PRO A 23 -10.47 -1.90 14.27
C PRO A 23 -10.35 -3.39 14.50
N PRO A 24 -9.69 -4.12 13.59
CA PRO A 24 -9.55 -5.55 13.76
C PRO A 24 -8.98 -5.79 15.14
N GLY A 25 -9.68 -6.55 15.99
CA GLY A 25 -9.23 -6.87 17.33
C GLY A 25 -7.78 -7.37 17.30
N PRO A 26 -7.02 -7.27 18.37
CA PRO A 26 -5.58 -7.46 18.33
C PRO A 26 -5.21 -8.79 17.67
N VAL A 27 -4.18 -8.77 16.85
CA VAL A 27 -3.48 -9.96 16.37
C VAL A 27 -2.80 -10.59 17.59
N ASP A 28 -3.07 -11.85 17.90
CA ASP A 28 -2.43 -12.51 19.03
C ASP A 28 -1.10 -13.19 18.65
N ALA A 29 -0.41 -13.77 19.64
CA ALA A 29 0.89 -14.39 19.42
C ALA A 29 0.85 -15.55 18.41
N LEU A 30 -0.24 -16.33 18.38
CA LEU A 30 -0.40 -17.42 17.42
C LEU A 30 -0.65 -16.88 16.00
N ASP A 31 -1.41 -15.79 15.87
CA ASP A 31 -1.62 -15.11 14.59
C ASP A 31 -0.30 -14.57 14.05
N ALA A 32 0.52 -13.94 14.90
CA ALA A 32 1.83 -13.44 14.51
C ALA A 32 2.76 -14.57 14.05
N ALA A 33 2.85 -15.66 14.81
CA ALA A 33 3.65 -16.81 14.45
C ALA A 33 3.20 -17.45 13.12
N LEU A 34 1.89 -17.49 12.87
CA LEU A 34 1.33 -17.99 11.62
C LEU A 34 1.66 -17.07 10.44
N ILE A 35 1.53 -15.76 10.60
CA ILE A 35 1.91 -14.78 9.57
C ILE A 35 3.42 -14.85 9.28
N GLU A 36 4.26 -14.95 10.30
CA GLU A 36 5.71 -15.10 10.12
C GLU A 36 6.06 -16.36 9.34
N LEU A 37 5.43 -17.49 9.69
CA LEU A 37 5.63 -18.76 8.99
C LEU A 37 5.25 -18.66 7.51
N LEU A 38 4.09 -18.09 7.21
CA LEU A 38 3.62 -17.89 5.82
C LEU A 38 4.49 -16.92 5.02
N THR A 39 5.05 -15.91 5.69
CA THR A 39 5.97 -14.96 5.04
C THR A 39 7.31 -15.62 4.71
N ALA A 40 7.82 -16.47 5.61
CA ALA A 40 9.07 -17.19 5.38
C ALA A 40 8.90 -18.34 4.37
N GLU A 41 7.76 -19.00 4.38
CA GLU A 41 7.46 -20.17 3.56
C GLU A 41 6.05 -20.05 2.94
N PRO A 42 5.88 -19.25 1.88
CA PRO A 42 4.56 -18.96 1.30
C PRO A 42 3.81 -20.20 0.76
N ARG A 43 4.51 -21.32 0.57
CA ARG A 43 3.93 -22.58 0.08
C ARG A 43 3.64 -23.59 1.20
N VAL A 44 3.82 -23.23 2.47
CA VAL A 44 3.55 -24.14 3.59
C VAL A 44 2.04 -24.44 3.64
N GLY A 45 1.69 -25.73 3.66
CA GLY A 45 0.30 -26.16 3.78
C GLY A 45 -0.18 -26.11 5.23
N VAL A 46 -1.51 -26.03 5.43
CA VAL A 46 -2.16 -25.94 6.75
C VAL A 46 -1.73 -27.09 7.69
N LEU A 47 -1.55 -28.31 7.16
CA LEU A 47 -1.11 -29.45 7.96
C LEU A 47 0.32 -29.26 8.50
N GLU A 48 1.23 -28.79 7.68
CA GLU A 48 2.61 -28.55 8.10
C GLU A 48 2.69 -27.34 9.03
N ALA A 49 1.94 -26.28 8.75
CA ALA A 49 1.83 -25.14 9.64
C ALA A 49 1.31 -25.55 11.03
N SER A 50 0.31 -26.43 11.09
CA SER A 50 -0.23 -26.93 12.38
C SER A 50 0.82 -27.72 13.19
N ARG A 51 1.64 -28.53 12.52
CA ARG A 51 2.73 -29.27 13.17
C ARG A 51 3.79 -28.32 13.73
N ARG A 52 4.22 -27.33 12.96
CA ARG A 52 5.26 -26.38 13.38
C ARG A 52 4.82 -25.46 14.50
N LEU A 53 3.55 -25.05 14.46
CA LEU A 53 2.98 -24.17 15.49
C LEU A 53 2.47 -24.94 16.72
N GLY A 54 2.47 -26.28 16.68
CA GLY A 54 2.01 -27.12 17.80
C GLY A 54 0.51 -27.00 18.10
N VAL A 55 -0.33 -26.70 17.08
CA VAL A 55 -1.78 -26.53 17.25
C VAL A 55 -2.56 -27.46 16.31
N ALA A 56 -3.86 -27.64 16.57
CA ALA A 56 -4.69 -28.44 15.69
C ALA A 56 -4.85 -27.83 14.30
N ARG A 57 -4.97 -28.65 13.25
CA ARG A 57 -5.19 -28.23 11.87
C ARG A 57 -6.39 -27.28 11.73
N GLY A 58 -7.51 -27.61 12.41
CA GLY A 58 -8.71 -26.76 12.40
C GLY A 58 -8.47 -25.38 13.01
N THR A 59 -7.57 -25.28 14.01
CA THR A 59 -7.18 -23.99 14.61
C THR A 59 -6.45 -23.13 13.58
N VAL A 60 -5.49 -23.70 12.84
CA VAL A 60 -4.77 -22.96 11.79
C VAL A 60 -5.74 -22.49 10.70
N GLN A 61 -6.63 -23.39 10.25
CA GLN A 61 -7.62 -23.06 9.22
C GLN A 61 -8.52 -21.89 9.65
N ALA A 62 -9.13 -21.99 10.83
CA ALA A 62 -10.00 -20.93 11.37
C ALA A 62 -9.26 -19.59 11.58
N ARG A 63 -7.97 -19.65 11.95
CA ARG A 63 -7.13 -18.46 12.08
C ARG A 63 -6.86 -17.79 10.72
N LEU A 64 -6.52 -18.56 9.70
CA LEU A 64 -6.30 -18.06 8.35
C LEU A 64 -7.56 -17.40 7.78
N GLU A 65 -8.71 -18.05 7.91
CA GLU A 65 -10.00 -17.52 7.48
C GLU A 65 -10.28 -16.18 8.19
N ARG A 66 -10.16 -16.15 9.51
CA ARG A 66 -10.36 -14.93 10.29
C ARG A 66 -9.41 -13.80 9.90
N LEU A 67 -8.11 -14.07 9.70
CA LEU A 67 -7.12 -13.07 9.31
C LEU A 67 -7.39 -12.53 7.89
N HIS A 68 -7.88 -13.38 7.00
CA HIS A 68 -8.29 -13.00 5.66
C HIS A 68 -9.57 -12.16 5.67
N ASP A 69 -10.64 -12.62 6.33
CA ASP A 69 -11.92 -11.92 6.42
C ASP A 69 -11.79 -10.54 7.05
N ARG A 70 -10.83 -10.36 7.95
CA ARG A 70 -10.50 -9.09 8.60
C ARG A 70 -9.52 -8.23 7.80
N GLY A 71 -9.07 -8.68 6.64
CA GLY A 71 -8.12 -7.95 5.80
C GLY A 71 -6.71 -7.81 6.40
N VAL A 72 -6.37 -8.61 7.43
CA VAL A 72 -5.00 -8.66 7.97
C VAL A 72 -4.06 -9.34 6.98
N ILE A 73 -4.51 -10.44 6.37
CA ILE A 73 -3.86 -11.07 5.22
C ILE A 73 -4.63 -10.63 3.98
N THR A 74 -3.99 -9.83 3.14
CA THR A 74 -4.60 -9.26 1.93
C THR A 74 -4.38 -10.10 0.68
N GLY A 75 -3.50 -11.09 0.72
CA GLY A 75 -3.22 -11.97 -0.42
C GLY A 75 -2.08 -12.94 -0.16
N TYR A 76 -1.88 -13.83 -1.11
CA TYR A 76 -0.82 -14.86 -1.11
C TYR A 76 -0.02 -14.81 -2.43
N GLY A 77 0.00 -13.65 -3.08
CA GLY A 77 0.79 -13.46 -4.31
C GLY A 77 2.29 -13.49 -4.03
N PRO A 78 3.11 -13.83 -5.04
CA PRO A 78 4.55 -13.70 -4.92
C PRO A 78 4.95 -12.21 -4.84
N ASP A 79 5.97 -11.92 -4.05
CA ASP A 79 6.67 -10.65 -4.16
C ASP A 79 7.48 -10.63 -5.46
N VAL A 80 7.32 -9.58 -6.24
CA VAL A 80 8.01 -9.44 -7.53
C VAL A 80 8.93 -8.22 -7.46
N ASP A 81 10.21 -8.44 -7.74
CA ASP A 81 11.20 -7.37 -7.81
C ASP A 81 11.16 -6.69 -9.20
N PRO A 82 10.79 -5.41 -9.29
CA PRO A 82 10.79 -4.67 -10.54
C PRO A 82 12.16 -4.65 -11.23
N ALA A 83 13.26 -4.61 -10.47
CA ALA A 83 14.61 -4.61 -11.04
C ALA A 83 14.90 -5.92 -11.77
N ALA A 84 14.43 -7.07 -11.25
CA ALA A 84 14.54 -8.36 -11.92
C ALA A 84 13.72 -8.44 -13.22
N LEU A 85 12.71 -7.56 -13.38
CA LEU A 85 11.95 -7.39 -14.62
C LEU A 85 12.58 -6.36 -15.58
N GLY A 86 13.74 -5.79 -15.22
CA GLY A 86 14.44 -4.78 -16.01
C GLY A 86 14.01 -3.33 -15.71
N TYR A 87 13.24 -3.09 -14.66
CA TYR A 87 12.87 -1.75 -14.19
C TYR A 87 13.77 -1.33 -13.01
N GLU A 88 14.98 -0.90 -13.33
CA GLU A 88 16.03 -0.61 -12.35
C GLU A 88 15.89 0.74 -11.65
N VAL A 89 15.12 1.67 -12.24
CA VAL A 89 14.90 3.00 -11.68
C VAL A 89 13.60 3.03 -10.93
N THR A 90 13.64 3.43 -9.65
CA THR A 90 12.46 3.73 -8.86
C THR A 90 12.40 5.23 -8.59
N ALA A 91 11.24 5.85 -8.73
CA ALA A 91 11.01 7.24 -8.39
C ALA A 91 9.70 7.44 -7.63
N PHE A 92 9.64 8.53 -6.87
CA PHE A 92 8.42 9.02 -6.22
C PHE A 92 8.02 10.33 -6.88
N VAL A 93 6.78 10.38 -7.38
CA VAL A 93 6.25 11.53 -8.10
C VAL A 93 5.11 12.13 -7.29
N THR A 94 5.31 13.36 -6.83
CA THR A 94 4.23 14.14 -6.21
C THR A 94 3.46 14.87 -7.29
N LEU A 95 2.14 14.88 -7.20
CA LEU A 95 1.25 15.52 -8.16
C LEU A 95 0.39 16.56 -7.48
N GLU A 96 0.21 17.71 -8.15
CA GLU A 96 -0.86 18.66 -7.88
C GLU A 96 -1.96 18.41 -8.91
N ILE A 97 -3.22 18.31 -8.46
CA ILE A 97 -4.36 18.02 -9.32
C ILE A 97 -5.41 19.13 -9.28
N ARG A 98 -6.25 19.20 -10.31
CA ARG A 98 -7.44 20.06 -10.28
C ARG A 98 -8.47 19.50 -9.31
N GLN A 99 -8.86 20.29 -8.34
CA GLN A 99 -9.83 19.86 -7.33
C GLN A 99 -11.27 19.67 -7.86
N ALA A 100 -11.60 20.25 -9.02
CA ALA A 100 -12.95 20.21 -9.57
C ALA A 100 -13.46 18.80 -9.96
N GLY A 101 -12.56 17.81 -10.13
CA GLY A 101 -12.90 16.43 -10.49
C GLY A 101 -12.70 15.40 -9.37
N GLY A 102 -12.07 15.79 -8.26
CA GLY A 102 -11.66 14.86 -7.18
C GLY A 102 -10.43 14.03 -7.55
N HIS A 103 -10.03 13.13 -6.62
CA HIS A 103 -8.84 12.29 -6.77
C HIS A 103 -9.09 11.03 -7.61
N ASP A 104 -10.31 10.46 -7.54
CA ASP A 104 -10.62 9.15 -8.12
C ASP A 104 -10.42 9.08 -9.64
N PRO A 105 -10.89 10.04 -10.47
CA PRO A 105 -10.67 9.98 -11.91
C PRO A 105 -9.19 10.07 -12.31
N VAL A 106 -8.37 10.80 -11.52
CA VAL A 106 -6.94 10.88 -11.77
C VAL A 106 -6.28 9.56 -11.36
N ALA A 107 -6.65 8.99 -10.21
CA ALA A 107 -6.15 7.71 -9.74
C ALA A 107 -6.43 6.58 -10.74
N GLU A 108 -7.63 6.52 -11.33
CA GLU A 108 -7.99 5.54 -12.38
C GLU A 108 -7.08 5.66 -13.61
N ARG A 109 -6.80 6.89 -14.06
CA ARG A 109 -5.90 7.12 -15.21
C ARG A 109 -4.47 6.72 -14.89
N LEU A 110 -3.99 7.03 -13.70
CA LEU A 110 -2.66 6.64 -13.24
C LEU A 110 -2.53 5.12 -13.10
N ALA A 111 -3.56 4.44 -12.63
CA ALA A 111 -3.60 2.98 -12.52
C ALA A 111 -3.55 2.26 -13.89
N ALA A 112 -3.89 2.94 -14.97
CA ALA A 112 -3.75 2.40 -16.33
C ALA A 112 -2.30 2.45 -16.87
N ILE A 113 -1.37 3.10 -16.16
CA ILE A 113 0.06 3.18 -16.51
C ILE A 113 0.79 2.03 -15.81
N PRO A 114 1.32 1.03 -16.52
CA PRO A 114 1.92 -0.16 -15.90
C PRO A 114 3.11 0.14 -14.98
N GLU A 115 3.83 1.22 -15.25
CA GLU A 115 4.98 1.66 -14.46
C GLU A 115 4.59 2.37 -13.15
N VAL A 116 3.31 2.69 -12.96
CA VAL A 116 2.79 3.25 -11.70
C VAL A 116 2.40 2.09 -10.80
N LEU A 117 3.17 1.86 -9.74
CA LEU A 117 2.97 0.74 -8.82
C LEU A 117 2.02 1.08 -7.67
N GLU A 118 2.03 2.32 -7.20
CA GLU A 118 1.23 2.79 -6.07
C GLU A 118 0.80 4.24 -6.30
N VAL A 119 -0.39 4.58 -5.83
CA VAL A 119 -0.91 5.96 -5.83
C VAL A 119 -1.56 6.22 -4.47
N HIS A 120 -1.14 7.28 -3.80
CA HIS A 120 -1.66 7.70 -2.50
C HIS A 120 -2.16 9.13 -2.57
N THR A 121 -3.31 9.43 -1.98
CA THR A 121 -3.68 10.80 -1.64
C THR A 121 -2.88 11.23 -0.41
N ILE A 122 -2.25 12.38 -0.48
CA ILE A 122 -1.37 12.88 0.59
C ILE A 122 -1.81 14.26 1.08
N THR A 123 -1.28 14.65 2.23
CA THR A 123 -1.34 16.02 2.74
C THR A 123 0.04 16.68 2.58
N GLY A 124 0.10 18.00 2.38
CA GLY A 124 1.36 18.74 2.30
C GLY A 124 1.59 19.38 0.93
N ALA A 125 2.77 19.22 0.36
CA ALA A 125 3.20 19.92 -0.85
C ALA A 125 2.59 19.40 -2.16
N GLY A 126 1.66 18.47 -2.10
CA GLY A 126 0.94 17.95 -3.26
C GLY A 126 -0.32 17.25 -2.83
N ASP A 127 -1.11 16.83 -3.80
CA ASP A 127 -2.40 16.16 -3.58
C ASP A 127 -2.25 14.62 -3.65
N MET A 128 -1.33 14.13 -4.47
CA MET A 128 -1.10 12.69 -4.66
C MET A 128 0.40 12.38 -4.69
N LEU A 129 0.76 11.17 -4.27
CA LEU A 129 2.10 10.59 -4.35
C LEU A 129 2.01 9.27 -5.10
N CYS A 130 2.83 9.13 -6.15
CA CYS A 130 2.96 7.91 -6.93
C CYS A 130 4.33 7.30 -6.69
N ARG A 131 4.38 5.97 -6.55
CA ARG A 131 5.61 5.19 -6.71
C ARG A 131 5.65 4.65 -8.13
N VAL A 132 6.69 5.00 -8.87
CA VAL A 132 6.85 4.62 -10.27
C VAL A 132 8.17 3.92 -10.49
N VAL A 133 8.23 3.08 -11.52
CA VAL A 133 9.44 2.38 -11.94
C VAL A 133 9.71 2.67 -13.42
N ALA A 134 10.97 2.56 -13.81
CA ALA A 134 11.39 2.72 -15.20
C ALA A 134 12.65 1.88 -15.48
N ARG A 135 12.90 1.60 -16.74
CA ARG A 135 14.08 0.81 -17.17
C ARG A 135 15.38 1.63 -17.17
N SER A 136 15.25 2.94 -17.32
CA SER A 136 16.37 3.89 -17.36
C SER A 136 15.88 5.30 -17.01
N ASN A 137 16.79 6.25 -16.82
CA ASN A 137 16.44 7.64 -16.64
C ASN A 137 15.72 8.24 -17.87
N ALA A 138 16.06 7.81 -19.08
CA ALA A 138 15.36 8.23 -20.29
C ALA A 138 13.94 7.68 -20.35
N ASP A 139 13.75 6.42 -19.91
CA ASP A 139 12.44 5.80 -19.80
C ASP A 139 11.60 6.43 -18.66
N LEU A 140 12.24 6.83 -17.56
CA LEU A 140 11.57 7.56 -16.49
C LEU A 140 10.98 8.88 -17.01
N GLN A 141 11.69 9.61 -17.89
CA GLN A 141 11.15 10.83 -18.49
C GLN A 141 9.87 10.53 -19.28
N ARG A 142 9.84 9.46 -20.08
CA ARG A 142 8.64 9.02 -20.82
C ARG A 142 7.48 8.71 -19.86
N VAL A 143 7.75 8.01 -18.77
CA VAL A 143 6.73 7.69 -17.75
C VAL A 143 6.18 8.96 -17.11
N ILE A 144 7.06 9.92 -16.74
CA ILE A 144 6.64 11.20 -16.18
C ILE A 144 5.78 11.99 -17.18
N ASP A 145 6.18 12.05 -18.45
CA ASP A 145 5.42 12.74 -19.50
C ASP A 145 4.01 12.12 -19.66
N THR A 146 3.92 10.78 -19.56
CA THR A 146 2.64 10.07 -19.58
C THR A 146 1.77 10.44 -18.38
N ILE A 147 2.34 10.48 -17.18
CA ILE A 147 1.65 10.88 -15.94
C ILE A 147 1.15 12.31 -16.01
N VAL A 148 2.01 13.24 -16.47
CA VAL A 148 1.67 14.67 -16.55
C VAL A 148 0.62 14.95 -17.62
N SER A 149 0.57 14.14 -18.67
CA SER A 149 -0.46 14.24 -19.72
C SER A 149 -1.84 13.74 -19.28
N ALA A 150 -1.92 13.06 -18.15
CA ALA A 150 -3.20 12.60 -17.61
C ALA A 150 -4.08 13.80 -17.24
N GLU A 151 -5.32 13.78 -17.73
CA GLU A 151 -6.27 14.86 -17.46
C GLU A 151 -6.50 15.02 -15.95
N GLY A 152 -6.40 16.24 -15.45
CA GLY A 152 -6.54 16.57 -14.04
C GLY A 152 -5.19 16.83 -13.36
N VAL A 153 -4.07 16.36 -13.89
CA VAL A 153 -2.73 16.68 -13.37
C VAL A 153 -2.36 18.10 -13.80
N VAL A 154 -1.91 18.92 -12.86
CA VAL A 154 -1.50 20.31 -13.07
C VAL A 154 0.01 20.44 -13.04
N ARG A 155 0.64 19.75 -12.07
CA ARG A 155 2.07 19.82 -11.83
C ARG A 155 2.60 18.53 -11.25
N SER A 156 3.86 18.23 -11.50
CA SER A 156 4.58 17.11 -10.87
C SER A 156 5.93 17.54 -10.31
N ALA A 157 6.36 16.86 -9.25
CA ALA A 157 7.73 16.91 -8.76
C ALA A 157 8.22 15.49 -8.55
N THR A 158 9.42 15.16 -9.06
CA THR A 158 9.95 13.80 -9.06
C THR A 158 11.18 13.70 -8.18
N LEU A 159 11.22 12.66 -7.34
CA LEU A 159 12.35 12.25 -6.51
C LEU A 159 12.80 10.87 -6.97
N ILE A 160 14.04 10.76 -7.47
CA ILE A 160 14.61 9.46 -7.83
C ILE A 160 15.17 8.79 -6.59
N SER A 161 14.77 7.53 -6.34
CA SER A 161 15.33 6.71 -5.28
C SER A 161 16.72 6.24 -5.69
N LEU A 162 17.74 6.62 -4.95
CA LEU A 162 19.11 6.17 -5.22
C LEU A 162 19.37 4.76 -4.68
N ALA A 163 18.75 4.42 -3.55
CA ALA A 163 18.81 3.10 -2.93
C ALA A 163 17.68 2.90 -1.93
N THR A 164 17.18 1.67 -1.84
CA THR A 164 16.23 1.27 -0.80
C THR A 164 17.02 0.83 0.43
N GLN A 165 17.11 1.67 1.46
CA GLN A 165 17.83 1.36 2.70
C GLN A 165 17.08 0.35 3.58
N VAL A 166 15.76 0.43 3.61
CA VAL A 166 14.88 -0.51 4.30
C VAL A 166 13.75 -0.88 3.34
N PRO A 167 13.68 -2.14 2.88
CA PRO A 167 12.59 -2.58 2.03
C PRO A 167 11.26 -2.57 2.80
N TYR A 168 10.15 -2.54 2.07
CA TYR A 168 8.82 -2.68 2.66
C TYR A 168 8.73 -3.99 3.46
N ARG A 169 8.27 -3.90 4.71
CA ARG A 169 8.20 -5.05 5.61
C ARG A 169 7.10 -4.86 6.65
N MET A 170 6.34 -5.91 6.91
CA MET A 170 5.23 -5.91 7.86
C MET A 170 5.52 -6.70 9.14
N ILE A 171 6.42 -7.68 9.12
CA ILE A 171 6.67 -8.58 10.25
C ILE A 171 7.01 -7.85 11.56
N PRO A 172 7.88 -6.81 11.59
CA PRO A 172 8.13 -6.07 12.82
C PRO A 172 6.86 -5.46 13.43
N LEU A 173 5.95 -4.95 12.58
CA LEU A 173 4.68 -4.37 13.02
C LEU A 173 3.71 -5.45 13.54
N VAL A 174 3.66 -6.60 12.87
CA VAL A 174 2.85 -7.76 13.31
C VAL A 174 3.27 -8.20 14.72
N ARG A 175 4.58 -8.27 15.00
CA ARG A 175 5.10 -8.62 16.34
C ARG A 175 4.68 -7.62 17.41
N VAL A 176 4.78 -6.32 17.10
CA VAL A 176 4.35 -5.26 18.02
C VAL A 176 2.85 -5.35 18.28
N ALA A 177 2.03 -5.51 17.24
CA ALA A 177 0.57 -5.64 17.38
C ALA A 177 0.17 -6.86 18.22
N ALA A 178 0.86 -7.98 18.07
CA ALA A 178 0.63 -9.18 18.89
C ALA A 178 1.04 -9.01 20.36
N GLY A 179 2.01 -8.14 20.66
CA GLY A 179 2.45 -7.83 22.03
C GLY A 179 1.54 -6.85 22.78
N HIS A 180 0.76 -6.03 22.11
CA HIS A 180 -0.16 -5.04 22.72
C HIS A 180 -1.55 -5.59 23.04
N GLY A 181 -1.84 -6.83 22.69
CA GLY A 181 -3.12 -7.50 22.93
C GLY A 181 -3.23 -8.23 24.29
N ARG A 182 -2.48 -7.80 25.31
CA ARG A 182 -2.55 -8.33 26.68
C ARG A 182 -3.09 -7.31 27.65
#